data_ad6d594de6a9236ac161aa48ce2d4175
#
_entry.id   ad6d594de6a9236ac161aa48ce2d4175
#
_cell.length_a   1.000
_cell.length_b   1.000
_cell.length_c   1.000
_cell.angle_alpha   90.00
_cell.angle_beta   90.00
_cell.angle_gamma   90.00
#
_symmetry.space_group_name_H-M   'P 1'
#
loop_
_entity.id
_entity.type
_entity.pdbx_description
1 polymer ?
#
loop_
_entity_poly.entity_id
_entity_poly.type
_entity_poly.pdbx_seq_one_letter_code
_entity_poly.pdbx_strand_id
1 'polypeptide(L)'
;HQRKLDALKLMKKGFLQQMFPKIEADIPKIRFADFDGKWEQRKLGEIFNERSERSADGELISVTINSGVIKASKLEKKDNSSFDKSNYKVVKKGDIAYNSMRMWQGASGYSTYDGILSPAYTVIYPRKDIDTIFIAYMFKKIDMIQTFQRNSQGLTSDTWNLKFPSLSTIKIKIPANDEQIKITNLFQKLEYTSILHQNQIEMLKKVKKAYLQTMFI
;
A
#
# COMPACT_ATOMS: atom_id res chain seq x y z
N HIS A 1 11.96 18.89 14.80
CA HIS A 1 11.45 17.60 14.30
C HIS A 1 10.37 17.79 13.24
N GLN A 2 9.40 18.73 13.40
CA GLN A 2 8.31 18.92 12.42
C GLN A 2 8.86 19.20 11.01
N ARG A 3 9.77 20.15 10.82
CA ARG A 3 10.37 20.44 9.51
C ARG A 3 11.04 19.23 8.86
N LYS A 4 11.71 18.38 9.66
CA LYS A 4 12.33 17.13 9.16
C LYS A 4 11.27 16.12 8.71
N LEU A 5 10.20 15.96 9.48
CA LEU A 5 9.08 15.09 9.11
C LEU A 5 8.43 15.53 7.80
N ASP A 6 8.18 16.84 7.65
CA ASP A 6 7.57 17.38 6.42
C ASP A 6 8.49 17.21 5.21
N ALA A 7 9.80 17.42 5.38
CA ALA A 7 10.79 17.17 4.33
C ALA A 7 10.85 15.70 3.92
N LEU A 8 10.81 14.75 4.88
CA LEU A 8 10.79 13.30 4.59
C LEU A 8 9.52 12.88 3.84
N LYS A 9 8.36 13.42 4.22
CA LYS A 9 7.10 13.16 3.52
C LYS A 9 7.13 13.68 2.08
N LEU A 10 7.68 14.88 1.87
CA LEU A 10 7.84 15.47 0.54
C LEU A 10 8.82 14.66 -0.31
N MET A 11 9.95 14.26 0.27
CA MET A 11 10.95 13.41 -0.38
C MET A 11 10.36 12.07 -0.81
N LYS A 12 9.63 11.38 0.09
CA LYS A 12 8.94 10.13 -0.24
C LYS A 12 7.97 10.31 -1.40
N LYS A 13 7.17 11.40 -1.37
CA LYS A 13 6.23 11.71 -2.47
C LYS A 13 6.96 11.97 -3.79
N GLY A 14 8.08 12.70 -3.77
CA GLY A 14 8.91 12.97 -4.94
C GLY A 14 9.52 11.68 -5.52
N PHE A 15 10.13 10.84 -4.69
CA PHE A 15 10.70 9.57 -5.11
C PHE A 15 9.64 8.63 -5.68
N LEU A 16 8.45 8.58 -5.08
CA LEU A 16 7.36 7.75 -5.59
C LEU A 16 6.99 8.11 -7.05
N GLN A 17 7.11 9.37 -7.45
CA GLN A 17 6.79 9.78 -8.81
C GLN A 17 8.00 9.72 -9.78
N GLN A 18 9.22 9.62 -9.27
CA GLN A 18 10.42 9.73 -10.09
C GLN A 18 11.26 8.46 -10.16
N MET A 19 11.19 7.57 -9.14
CA MET A 19 11.90 6.29 -9.11
C MET A 19 11.11 5.14 -9.77
N PHE A 20 9.91 5.42 -10.25
CA PHE A 20 9.13 4.52 -11.09
C PHE A 20 8.94 5.19 -12.45
N PRO A 21 9.06 4.47 -13.58
CA PRO A 21 8.86 5.06 -14.89
C PRO A 21 7.42 5.55 -15.05
N LYS A 22 7.23 6.57 -15.88
CA LYS A 22 5.90 6.93 -16.37
C LYS A 22 5.37 5.80 -17.26
N ILE A 23 4.06 5.79 -17.51
CA ILE A 23 3.42 4.74 -18.33
C ILE A 23 4.11 4.57 -19.69
N GLU A 24 4.49 5.68 -20.34
CA GLU A 24 5.13 5.68 -21.66
C GLU A 24 6.65 5.54 -21.62
N ALA A 25 7.29 5.59 -20.44
CA ALA A 25 8.74 5.49 -20.29
C ALA A 25 9.15 4.09 -19.82
N ASP A 26 10.30 3.58 -20.28
CA ASP A 26 10.85 2.30 -19.87
C ASP A 26 11.90 2.41 -18.76
N ILE A 27 12.31 3.64 -18.43
CA ILE A 27 13.34 3.95 -17.46
C ILE A 27 12.81 5.02 -16.49
N PRO A 28 13.01 4.88 -15.17
CA PRO A 28 12.63 5.90 -14.20
C PRO A 28 13.51 7.16 -14.34
N LYS A 29 12.98 8.31 -13.91
CA LYS A 29 13.74 9.58 -13.95
C LYS A 29 14.89 9.60 -12.93
N ILE A 30 14.69 8.99 -11.77
CA ILE A 30 15.71 8.80 -10.73
C ILE A 30 15.92 7.30 -10.55
N ARG A 31 17.17 6.87 -10.54
CA ARG A 31 17.57 5.47 -10.43
C ARG A 31 18.86 5.34 -9.64
N PHE A 32 19.10 4.22 -9.00
CA PHE A 32 20.40 3.90 -8.43
C PHE A 32 21.43 3.69 -9.55
N ALA A 33 22.65 4.15 -9.34
CA ALA A 33 23.70 4.17 -10.38
C ALA A 33 24.19 2.78 -10.81
N ASP A 34 23.97 1.77 -9.99
CA ASP A 34 24.34 0.38 -10.20
C ASP A 34 23.31 -0.42 -11.04
N PHE A 35 22.25 0.24 -11.52
CA PHE A 35 21.27 -0.38 -12.41
C PHE A 35 21.13 0.38 -13.71
N ASP A 36 21.07 -0.37 -14.80
CA ASP A 36 20.91 0.12 -16.17
C ASP A 36 19.80 -0.65 -16.92
N GLY A 37 19.64 -0.39 -18.20
CA GLY A 37 18.66 -1.07 -19.03
C GLY A 37 17.21 -0.64 -18.79
N LYS A 38 16.32 -1.18 -19.59
CA LYS A 38 14.88 -0.91 -19.55
C LYS A 38 14.20 -1.83 -18.54
N TRP A 39 13.17 -1.33 -17.88
CA TRP A 39 12.27 -2.16 -17.08
C TRP A 39 11.39 -3.02 -17.99
N GLU A 40 11.18 -4.26 -17.59
CA GLU A 40 10.36 -5.21 -18.34
C GLU A 40 8.87 -4.93 -18.19
N GLN A 41 8.13 -4.94 -19.29
CA GLN A 41 6.67 -4.82 -19.24
C GLN A 41 6.04 -6.18 -18.92
N ARG A 42 5.24 -6.24 -17.86
CA ARG A 42 4.51 -7.44 -17.41
C ARG A 42 3.05 -7.09 -17.13
N LYS A 43 2.14 -8.04 -17.29
CA LYS A 43 0.78 -7.92 -16.79
C LYS A 43 0.73 -8.26 -15.29
N LEU A 44 -0.14 -7.60 -14.52
CA LEU A 44 -0.31 -7.93 -13.11
C LEU A 44 -0.70 -9.40 -12.89
N GLY A 45 -1.49 -10.00 -13.78
CA GLY A 45 -1.81 -11.43 -13.71
C GLY A 45 -0.67 -12.39 -14.04
N GLU A 46 0.45 -11.89 -14.61
CA GLU A 46 1.67 -12.69 -14.79
C GLU A 46 2.53 -12.75 -13.52
N ILE A 47 2.37 -11.79 -12.64
CA ILE A 47 3.19 -11.67 -11.41
C ILE A 47 2.41 -11.89 -10.13
N PHE A 48 1.07 -11.91 -10.17
CA PHE A 48 0.19 -12.20 -9.03
C PHE A 48 -0.86 -13.24 -9.37
N ASN A 49 -1.32 -13.93 -8.32
CA ASN A 49 -2.52 -14.73 -8.34
C ASN A 49 -3.53 -14.18 -7.31
N GLU A 50 -4.84 -14.37 -7.55
CA GLU A 50 -5.85 -14.07 -6.53
C GLU A 50 -5.88 -15.17 -5.47
N ARG A 51 -5.93 -14.77 -4.19
CA ARG A 51 -6.16 -15.69 -3.09
C ARG A 51 -7.66 -15.88 -2.93
N SER A 52 -8.14 -17.09 -3.22
CA SER A 52 -9.54 -17.48 -3.08
C SER A 52 -9.86 -18.20 -1.76
N GLU A 53 -8.82 -18.52 -0.97
CA GLU A 53 -8.94 -19.19 0.33
C GLU A 53 -9.83 -18.38 1.28
N ARG A 54 -10.70 -19.07 2.02
CA ARG A 54 -11.64 -18.48 2.97
C ARG A 54 -11.49 -19.11 4.34
N SER A 55 -11.75 -18.30 5.37
CA SER A 55 -11.76 -18.75 6.77
C SER A 55 -12.68 -17.85 7.58
N ALA A 56 -13.36 -18.45 8.56
CA ALA A 56 -14.05 -17.71 9.62
C ALA A 56 -13.11 -17.30 10.74
N ASP A 57 -11.95 -17.98 10.86
CA ASP A 57 -10.99 -17.82 11.94
C ASP A 57 -9.80 -16.95 11.50
N GLY A 58 -9.42 -16.03 12.36
CA GLY A 58 -8.26 -15.18 12.15
C GLY A 58 -8.46 -13.75 12.67
N GLU A 59 -7.35 -13.01 12.79
CA GLU A 59 -7.38 -11.58 13.11
C GLU A 59 -8.11 -10.81 12.00
N LEU A 60 -9.08 -9.99 12.37
CA LEU A 60 -9.81 -9.17 11.40
C LEU A 60 -8.89 -8.04 10.89
N ILE A 61 -8.75 -7.99 9.58
CA ILE A 61 -7.94 -7.00 8.86
C ILE A 61 -8.86 -6.01 8.12
N SER A 62 -8.39 -4.79 7.97
CA SER A 62 -9.03 -3.77 7.16
C SER A 62 -8.02 -3.13 6.21
N VAL A 63 -8.51 -2.56 5.11
CA VAL A 63 -7.69 -1.82 4.14
C VAL A 63 -8.18 -0.39 4.04
N THR A 64 -7.28 0.56 4.26
CA THR A 64 -7.58 1.99 4.19
C THR A 64 -6.75 2.68 3.11
N ILE A 65 -7.19 3.85 2.68
CA ILE A 65 -6.45 4.66 1.69
C ILE A 65 -5.10 5.11 2.26
N ASN A 66 -5.10 5.58 3.52
CA ASN A 66 -3.94 6.21 4.13
C ASN A 66 -2.96 5.22 4.76
N SER A 67 -3.48 4.20 5.47
CA SER A 67 -2.65 3.27 6.25
C SER A 67 -2.46 1.91 5.57
N GLY A 68 -3.08 1.70 4.38
CA GLY A 68 -3.02 0.40 3.71
C GLY A 68 -3.69 -0.69 4.55
N VAL A 69 -3.02 -1.84 4.68
CA VAL A 69 -3.49 -3.01 5.44
C VAL A 69 -3.18 -2.83 6.91
N ILE A 70 -4.20 -2.86 7.75
CA ILE A 70 -4.08 -2.73 9.21
C ILE A 70 -5.01 -3.70 9.93
N LYS A 71 -4.74 -4.00 11.19
CA LYS A 71 -5.67 -4.73 12.05
C LYS A 71 -6.93 -3.89 12.27
N ALA A 72 -8.12 -4.49 12.15
CA ALA A 72 -9.38 -3.77 12.33
C ALA A 72 -9.51 -3.16 13.75
N SER A 73 -8.92 -3.82 14.75
CA SER A 73 -8.84 -3.34 16.13
C SER A 73 -8.12 -1.99 16.31
N LYS A 74 -7.32 -1.56 15.31
CA LYS A 74 -6.65 -0.24 15.30
C LYS A 74 -7.48 0.88 14.68
N LEU A 75 -8.66 0.57 14.14
CA LEU A 75 -9.57 1.57 13.61
C LEU A 75 -10.40 2.16 14.76
N GLU A 76 -10.50 3.48 14.81
CA GLU A 76 -11.38 4.21 15.76
C GLU A 76 -12.88 4.07 15.40
N LYS A 77 -13.20 3.26 14.39
CA LYS A 77 -14.57 3.04 13.93
C LYS A 77 -15.17 1.81 14.61
N LYS A 78 -16.50 1.87 14.84
CA LYS A 78 -17.28 0.72 15.28
C LYS A 78 -17.06 -0.45 14.31
N ASP A 79 -16.88 -1.64 14.86
CA ASP A 79 -16.81 -2.87 14.08
C ASP A 79 -18.17 -3.14 13.41
N ASN A 80 -18.20 -3.02 12.11
CA ASN A 80 -19.35 -3.32 11.26
C ASN A 80 -19.17 -4.64 10.49
N SER A 81 -18.26 -5.51 10.96
CA SER A 81 -18.07 -6.82 10.35
C SER A 81 -19.30 -7.71 10.52
N SER A 82 -19.56 -8.59 9.57
CA SER A 82 -20.64 -9.59 9.70
C SER A 82 -20.37 -10.52 10.90
N PHE A 83 -21.44 -10.93 11.57
CA PHE A 83 -21.38 -12.00 12.58
C PHE A 83 -20.86 -13.30 11.94
N ASP A 84 -21.43 -13.70 10.79
CA ASP A 84 -20.93 -14.81 9.99
C ASP A 84 -19.74 -14.37 9.15
N LYS A 85 -18.58 -14.96 9.41
CA LYS A 85 -17.31 -14.72 8.73
C LYS A 85 -16.89 -15.89 7.82
N SER A 86 -17.71 -16.90 7.61
CA SER A 86 -17.38 -18.08 6.79
C SER A 86 -16.91 -17.75 5.37
N ASN A 87 -17.37 -16.63 4.83
CA ASN A 87 -17.02 -16.15 3.50
C ASN A 87 -15.81 -15.15 3.49
N TYR A 88 -15.17 -14.88 4.64
CA TYR A 88 -14.06 -13.95 4.69
C TYR A 88 -12.84 -14.56 3.98
N LYS A 89 -12.10 -13.71 3.29
CA LYS A 89 -10.89 -14.09 2.55
C LYS A 89 -9.72 -14.16 3.48
N VAL A 90 -8.91 -15.20 3.35
CA VAL A 90 -7.64 -15.31 4.05
C VAL A 90 -6.66 -14.28 3.49
N VAL A 91 -5.90 -13.66 4.38
CA VAL A 91 -4.76 -12.79 4.06
C VAL A 91 -3.55 -13.37 4.75
N LYS A 92 -2.45 -13.52 4.02
CA LYS A 92 -1.16 -13.94 4.58
C LYS A 92 -0.15 -12.79 4.55
N LYS A 93 0.78 -12.81 5.47
CA LYS A 93 1.91 -11.88 5.45
C LYS A 93 2.59 -11.94 4.08
N GLY A 94 2.81 -10.78 3.48
CA GLY A 94 3.37 -10.66 2.14
C GLY A 94 2.33 -10.54 1.02
N ASP A 95 1.05 -10.77 1.28
CA ASP A 95 -0.02 -10.52 0.30
C ASP A 95 -0.26 -9.01 0.13
N ILE A 96 -0.79 -8.61 -1.03
CA ILE A 96 -1.43 -7.31 -1.21
C ILE A 96 -2.94 -7.51 -1.06
N ALA A 97 -3.56 -6.69 -0.23
CA ALA A 97 -5.01 -6.58 -0.15
C ALA A 97 -5.46 -5.20 -0.61
N TYR A 98 -6.60 -5.14 -1.29
CA TYR A 98 -7.18 -3.88 -1.72
C TYR A 98 -8.70 -3.89 -1.67
N ASN A 99 -9.28 -2.72 -1.43
CA ASN A 99 -10.73 -2.55 -1.52
C ASN A 99 -11.11 -2.38 -2.99
N SER A 100 -11.80 -3.37 -3.55
CA SER A 100 -12.12 -3.38 -4.98
C SER A 100 -12.96 -2.17 -5.42
N MET A 101 -13.80 -1.62 -4.54
CA MET A 101 -14.62 -0.43 -4.83
C MET A 101 -13.87 0.89 -4.57
N ARG A 102 -12.71 0.86 -3.92
CA ARG A 102 -11.92 2.06 -3.56
C ARG A 102 -10.47 1.98 -4.04
N MET A 103 -10.14 1.02 -4.91
CA MET A 103 -8.80 0.88 -5.48
C MET A 103 -8.40 2.13 -6.28
N TRP A 104 -9.34 2.73 -6.97
CA TRP A 104 -9.18 4.00 -7.68
C TRP A 104 -8.90 5.22 -6.78
N GLN A 105 -9.08 5.07 -5.48
CA GLN A 105 -8.66 6.05 -4.45
C GLN A 105 -7.36 5.64 -3.77
N GLY A 106 -6.77 4.50 -4.14
CA GLY A 106 -5.55 3.98 -3.55
C GLY A 106 -5.75 3.16 -2.28
N ALA A 107 -6.97 2.63 -2.02
CA ALA A 107 -7.23 1.76 -0.88
C ALA A 107 -6.63 0.37 -1.10
N SER A 108 -5.32 0.24 -0.91
CA SER A 108 -4.52 -0.96 -1.07
C SER A 108 -3.32 -0.96 -0.13
N GLY A 109 -2.69 -2.10 0.07
CA GLY A 109 -1.42 -2.21 0.78
C GLY A 109 -0.95 -3.65 0.87
N TYR A 110 0.33 -3.86 1.21
CA TYR A 110 0.85 -5.16 1.56
C TYR A 110 0.52 -5.49 3.02
N SER A 111 0.33 -6.78 3.32
CA SER A 111 0.04 -7.23 4.66
C SER A 111 1.32 -7.64 5.40
N THR A 112 1.47 -7.14 6.62
CA THR A 112 2.50 -7.58 7.58
C THR A 112 1.98 -8.62 8.56
N TYR A 113 0.71 -9.01 8.44
CA TYR A 113 0.01 -9.95 9.32
C TYR A 113 -0.69 -11.04 8.51
N ASP A 114 -0.94 -12.17 9.17
CA ASP A 114 -1.94 -13.14 8.75
C ASP A 114 -3.29 -12.72 9.34
N GLY A 115 -4.40 -13.06 8.66
CA GLY A 115 -5.73 -12.75 9.15
C GLY A 115 -6.82 -12.96 8.12
N ILE A 116 -7.98 -12.39 8.37
CA ILE A 116 -9.16 -12.49 7.50
C ILE A 116 -9.68 -11.10 7.11
N LEU A 117 -10.27 -11.03 5.92
CA LEU A 117 -10.73 -9.80 5.31
C LEU A 117 -12.11 -9.99 4.68
N SER A 118 -12.98 -8.99 4.81
CA SER A 118 -14.33 -9.02 4.22
C SER A 118 -14.33 -9.42 2.73
N PRO A 119 -15.33 -10.14 2.25
CA PRO A 119 -15.45 -10.57 0.84
C PRO A 119 -15.43 -9.44 -0.19
N ALA A 120 -15.76 -8.21 0.22
CA ALA A 120 -15.73 -7.01 -0.64
C ALA A 120 -14.30 -6.60 -1.07
N TYR A 121 -13.28 -7.14 -0.42
CA TYR A 121 -11.89 -6.88 -0.76
C TYR A 121 -11.34 -7.96 -1.68
N THR A 122 -10.26 -7.65 -2.37
CA THR A 122 -9.47 -8.60 -3.15
C THR A 122 -8.11 -8.77 -2.51
N VAL A 123 -7.65 -10.02 -2.44
CA VAL A 123 -6.33 -10.39 -1.92
C VAL A 123 -5.54 -11.05 -3.04
N ILE A 124 -4.33 -10.59 -3.26
CA ILE A 124 -3.41 -11.13 -4.27
C ILE A 124 -2.08 -11.47 -3.63
N TYR A 125 -1.46 -12.56 -4.08
CA TYR A 125 -0.16 -12.99 -3.62
C TYR A 125 0.83 -13.08 -4.78
N PRO A 126 2.12 -12.75 -4.54
CA PRO A 126 3.11 -12.68 -5.60
C PRO A 126 3.49 -14.06 -6.11
N ARG A 127 3.88 -14.10 -7.37
CA ARG A 127 4.67 -15.21 -7.93
C ARG A 127 6.14 -15.03 -7.58
N LYS A 128 6.96 -16.00 -8.00
CA LYS A 128 8.41 -15.97 -7.77
C LYS A 128 9.05 -14.66 -8.32
N ASP A 129 10.07 -14.19 -7.64
CA ASP A 129 10.92 -13.05 -8.02
C ASP A 129 10.21 -11.68 -8.05
N ILE A 130 9.11 -11.54 -7.30
CA ILE A 130 8.38 -10.28 -7.16
C ILE A 130 8.46 -9.79 -5.70
N ASP A 131 9.01 -8.60 -5.51
CA ASP A 131 8.92 -7.89 -4.24
C ASP A 131 7.54 -7.24 -4.11
N THR A 132 6.72 -7.81 -3.23
CA THR A 132 5.35 -7.35 -3.00
C THR A 132 5.29 -5.91 -2.49
N ILE A 133 6.26 -5.51 -1.68
CA ILE A 133 6.31 -4.17 -1.09
C ILE A 133 6.62 -3.14 -2.16
N PHE A 134 7.54 -3.47 -3.10
CA PHE A 134 7.81 -2.66 -4.28
C PHE A 134 6.54 -2.38 -5.08
N ILE A 135 5.75 -3.43 -5.36
CA ILE A 135 4.48 -3.29 -6.09
C ILE A 135 3.45 -2.49 -5.28
N ALA A 136 3.40 -2.68 -3.96
CA ALA A 136 2.50 -1.90 -3.11
C ALA A 136 2.82 -0.40 -3.14
N TYR A 137 4.10 -0.01 -3.22
CA TYR A 137 4.49 1.38 -3.47
C TYR A 137 4.10 1.86 -4.87
N MET A 138 4.35 1.04 -5.91
CA MET A 138 3.94 1.37 -7.27
C MET A 138 2.42 1.65 -7.35
N PHE A 139 1.59 0.88 -6.64
CA PHE A 139 0.14 1.08 -6.60
C PHE A 139 -0.30 2.44 -6.04
N LYS A 140 0.58 3.14 -5.32
CA LYS A 140 0.31 4.49 -4.78
C LYS A 140 0.69 5.63 -5.74
N LYS A 141 1.26 5.33 -6.90
CA LYS A 141 1.56 6.35 -7.91
C LYS A 141 0.27 6.94 -8.47
N ILE A 142 0.34 8.22 -8.82
CA ILE A 142 -0.81 8.96 -9.39
C ILE A 142 -1.29 8.31 -10.68
N ASP A 143 -0.39 7.99 -11.61
CA ASP A 143 -0.73 7.37 -12.88
C ASP A 143 -1.26 5.94 -12.73
N MET A 144 -0.79 5.19 -11.72
CA MET A 144 -1.36 3.88 -11.39
C MET A 144 -2.77 3.98 -10.84
N ILE A 145 -3.02 4.94 -9.95
CA ILE A 145 -4.39 5.21 -9.43
C ILE A 145 -5.33 5.57 -10.57
N GLN A 146 -4.90 6.42 -11.50
CA GLN A 146 -5.66 6.75 -12.71
C GLN A 146 -5.88 5.51 -13.62
N THR A 147 -4.90 4.62 -13.69
CA THR A 147 -5.02 3.36 -14.43
C THR A 147 -6.05 2.44 -13.77
N PHE A 148 -6.04 2.32 -12.44
CA PHE A 148 -7.07 1.58 -11.71
C PHE A 148 -8.47 2.16 -11.92
N GLN A 149 -8.59 3.48 -11.93
CA GLN A 149 -9.85 4.16 -12.23
C GLN A 149 -10.37 3.77 -13.62
N ARG A 150 -9.54 3.87 -14.66
CA ARG A 150 -9.92 3.53 -16.05
C ARG A 150 -10.29 2.07 -16.25
N ASN A 151 -9.75 1.16 -15.43
CA ASN A 151 -10.02 -0.28 -15.50
C ASN A 151 -11.11 -0.73 -14.51
N SER A 152 -11.66 0.19 -13.70
CA SER A 152 -12.78 -0.10 -12.82
C SER A 152 -14.08 -0.16 -13.61
N GLN A 153 -14.94 -1.11 -13.26
CA GLN A 153 -16.25 -1.30 -13.89
C GLN A 153 -17.35 -0.69 -13.01
N GLY A 154 -18.37 -0.10 -13.62
CA GLY A 154 -19.50 0.53 -12.96
C GLY A 154 -19.95 1.80 -13.69
N LEU A 155 -21.21 2.17 -13.54
CA LEU A 155 -21.79 3.34 -14.22
C LEU A 155 -21.38 4.68 -13.56
N THR A 156 -21.22 4.67 -12.25
CA THR A 156 -20.85 5.84 -11.45
C THR A 156 -19.69 5.53 -10.53
N SER A 157 -19.01 6.55 -10.02
CA SER A 157 -17.86 6.38 -9.10
C SER A 157 -18.20 5.56 -7.85
N ASP A 158 -19.46 5.59 -7.41
CA ASP A 158 -19.90 4.83 -6.22
C ASP A 158 -20.05 3.33 -6.50
N THR A 159 -20.24 2.96 -7.77
CA THR A 159 -20.37 1.57 -8.22
C THR A 159 -19.08 1.01 -8.83
N TRP A 160 -18.06 1.84 -9.02
CA TRP A 160 -16.80 1.39 -9.59
C TRP A 160 -16.17 0.27 -8.76
N ASN A 161 -15.77 -0.78 -9.47
CA ASN A 161 -15.23 -1.98 -8.87
C ASN A 161 -14.10 -2.55 -9.73
N LEU A 162 -12.92 -2.71 -9.17
CA LEU A 162 -11.75 -3.32 -9.82
C LEU A 162 -11.51 -4.71 -9.23
N LYS A 163 -12.13 -5.73 -9.80
CA LYS A 163 -11.88 -7.12 -9.42
C LYS A 163 -10.60 -7.65 -10.06
N PHE A 164 -10.09 -8.79 -9.56
CA PHE A 164 -8.83 -9.36 -10.03
C PHE A 164 -8.79 -9.63 -11.55
N PRO A 165 -9.84 -10.13 -12.22
CA PRO A 165 -9.79 -10.32 -13.67
C PRO A 165 -9.44 -9.04 -14.44
N SER A 166 -10.02 -7.90 -14.08
CA SER A 166 -9.69 -6.60 -14.69
C SER A 166 -8.32 -6.09 -14.24
N LEU A 167 -7.97 -6.24 -12.96
CA LEU A 167 -6.64 -5.90 -12.46
C LEU A 167 -5.55 -6.68 -13.19
N SER A 168 -5.76 -7.98 -13.42
CA SER A 168 -4.78 -8.90 -14.01
C SER A 168 -4.34 -8.51 -15.42
N THR A 169 -5.17 -7.77 -16.16
CA THR A 169 -4.85 -7.30 -17.52
C THR A 169 -3.99 -6.05 -17.57
N ILE A 170 -3.88 -5.33 -16.45
CA ILE A 170 -3.12 -4.08 -16.37
C ILE A 170 -1.64 -4.37 -16.57
N LYS A 171 -1.03 -3.63 -17.49
CA LYS A 171 0.40 -3.69 -17.76
C LYS A 171 1.14 -2.72 -16.86
N ILE A 172 2.23 -3.18 -16.30
CA ILE A 172 3.17 -2.39 -15.50
C ILE A 172 4.58 -2.63 -16.01
N LYS A 173 5.52 -1.79 -15.59
CA LYS A 173 6.95 -2.00 -15.86
C LYS A 173 7.67 -2.25 -14.56
N ILE A 174 8.47 -3.31 -14.52
CA ILE A 174 9.21 -3.74 -13.32
C ILE A 174 10.68 -4.00 -13.66
N PRO A 175 11.60 -3.69 -12.78
CA PRO A 175 13.01 -4.02 -12.92
C PRO A 175 13.30 -5.44 -12.44
N ALA A 176 14.55 -5.86 -12.55
CA ALA A 176 15.05 -7.06 -11.90
C ALA A 176 14.80 -7.02 -10.37
N ASN A 177 14.69 -8.19 -9.75
CA ASN A 177 14.32 -8.33 -8.33
C ASN A 177 15.24 -7.55 -7.40
N ASP A 178 16.55 -7.53 -7.64
CA ASP A 178 17.52 -6.80 -6.82
C ASP A 178 17.25 -5.29 -6.79
N GLU A 179 16.84 -4.71 -7.90
CA GLU A 179 16.46 -3.30 -7.96
C GLU A 179 15.12 -3.06 -7.25
N GLN A 180 14.14 -3.98 -7.38
CA GLN A 180 12.89 -3.91 -6.62
C GLN A 180 13.17 -3.84 -5.11
N ILE A 181 14.00 -4.74 -4.60
CA ILE A 181 14.39 -4.81 -3.19
C ILE A 181 15.12 -3.51 -2.75
N LYS A 182 16.01 -2.99 -3.58
CA LYS A 182 16.76 -1.76 -3.25
C LYS A 182 15.84 -0.53 -3.15
N ILE A 183 14.86 -0.43 -4.06
CA ILE A 183 13.83 0.61 -4.02
C ILE A 183 12.95 0.43 -2.77
N THR A 184 12.49 -0.78 -2.48
CA THR A 184 11.73 -1.10 -1.26
C THR A 184 12.45 -0.66 0.00
N ASN A 185 13.72 -1.02 0.15
CA ASN A 185 14.55 -0.66 1.31
C ASN A 185 14.66 0.86 1.50
N LEU A 186 14.79 1.62 0.43
CA LEU A 186 14.80 3.08 0.50
C LEU A 186 13.47 3.63 1.06
N PHE A 187 12.34 3.17 0.50
CA PHE A 187 11.03 3.64 0.95
C PHE A 187 10.73 3.23 2.39
N GLN A 188 11.04 2.01 2.78
CA GLN A 188 10.89 1.54 4.17
C GLN A 188 11.74 2.36 5.14
N LYS A 189 12.99 2.71 4.77
CA LYS A 189 13.85 3.57 5.58
C LYS A 189 13.27 4.99 5.74
N LEU A 190 12.70 5.56 4.69
CA LEU A 190 12.01 6.86 4.76
C LEU A 190 10.77 6.80 5.66
N GLU A 191 9.98 5.73 5.58
CA GLU A 191 8.81 5.52 6.45
C GLU A 191 9.22 5.37 7.91
N TYR A 192 10.19 4.50 8.19
CA TYR A 192 10.69 4.29 9.54
C TYR A 192 11.22 5.58 10.17
N THR A 193 12.03 6.34 9.43
CA THR A 193 12.56 7.63 9.90
C THR A 193 11.43 8.64 10.14
N SER A 194 10.39 8.64 9.30
CA SER A 194 9.21 9.49 9.48
C SER A 194 8.43 9.14 10.75
N ILE A 195 8.25 7.84 11.04
CA ILE A 195 7.60 7.35 12.27
C ILE A 195 8.42 7.77 13.50
N LEU A 196 9.73 7.65 13.48
CA LEU A 196 10.58 8.08 14.59
C LEU A 196 10.42 9.58 14.90
N HIS A 197 10.42 10.43 13.86
CA HIS A 197 10.19 11.86 14.07
C HIS A 197 8.78 12.19 14.55
N GLN A 198 7.76 11.47 14.08
CA GLN A 198 6.40 11.61 14.56
C GLN A 198 6.30 11.29 16.06
N ASN A 199 6.85 10.17 16.49
CA ASN A 199 6.86 9.75 17.89
C ASN A 199 7.61 10.77 18.78
N GLN A 200 8.73 11.32 18.30
CA GLN A 200 9.46 12.38 19.01
C GLN A 200 8.62 13.65 19.16
N ILE A 201 7.89 14.06 18.14
CA ILE A 201 6.98 15.21 18.19
C ILE A 201 5.88 14.97 19.23
N GLU A 202 5.27 13.80 19.25
CA GLU A 202 4.23 13.45 20.21
C GLU A 202 4.75 13.42 21.65
N MET A 203 5.94 12.87 21.86
CA MET A 203 6.62 12.88 23.16
C MET A 203 6.88 14.32 23.65
N LEU A 204 7.42 15.18 22.78
CA LEU A 204 7.67 16.58 23.13
C LEU A 204 6.38 17.35 23.44
N LYS A 205 5.29 17.07 22.72
CA LYS A 205 3.98 17.67 23.04
C LYS A 205 3.47 17.24 24.42
N LYS A 206 3.63 15.97 24.81
CA LYS A 206 3.27 15.45 26.13
C LYS A 206 4.10 16.13 27.23
N VAL A 207 5.42 16.22 27.03
CA VAL A 207 6.33 16.89 27.97
C VAL A 207 5.94 18.37 28.13
N LYS A 208 5.74 19.10 27.02
CA LYS A 208 5.26 20.49 27.08
C LYS A 208 3.97 20.63 27.88
N LYS A 209 3.00 19.74 27.64
CA LYS A 209 1.72 19.77 28.38
C LYS A 209 1.92 19.56 29.89
N ALA A 210 2.77 18.61 30.29
CA ALA A 210 3.08 18.34 31.67
C ALA A 210 3.73 19.56 32.36
N TYR A 211 4.74 20.19 31.74
CA TYR A 211 5.37 21.39 32.26
C TYR A 211 4.37 22.56 32.45
N LEU A 212 3.52 22.78 31.44
CA LEU A 212 2.50 23.84 31.57
C LEU A 212 1.52 23.58 32.71
N GLN A 213 1.16 22.33 32.98
CA GLN A 213 0.29 21.98 34.11
C GLN A 213 0.96 22.20 35.49
N THR A 214 2.28 22.02 35.58
CA THR A 214 3.03 22.22 36.84
C THR A 214 3.45 23.67 37.09
N MET A 215 3.49 24.52 36.04
CA MET A 215 3.87 25.92 36.18
C MET A 215 2.71 26.84 36.58
N PHE A 216 1.48 26.40 36.48
CA PHE A 216 0.27 27.19 36.76
C PHE A 216 -0.58 26.61 37.91
N ILE A 217 0.03 25.80 38.76
CA ILE A 217 -0.47 25.42 40.10
C ILE A 217 0.28 26.27 41.14
#